data_f2400ceaa6b83a0d1774648857705349
#
_entry.id   f2400ceaa6b83a0d1774648857705349
#
_cell.length_a   1.000
_cell.length_b   1.000
_cell.length_c   1.000
_cell.angle_alpha   90.00
_cell.angle_beta   90.00
_cell.angle_gamma   90.00
#
_symmetry.space_group_name_H-M   'P 1'
#
loop_
_entity.id
_entity.type
_entity.pdbx_description
1 polymer ?
#
loop_
_entity_poly.entity_id
_entity_poly.type
_entity_poly.pdbx_seq_one_letter_code
_entity_poly.pdbx_strand_id
1 'polypeptide(L)'
;MKFFAKYSLFANVLSIIVIIFSMLYISYNALDGGKPLKDIPQKNRVELKAFDFNYNKYDSSGNLAMGFFAKELQRYLNQDLYMTDITEKSYDKATEKLDWQVQAKHAQQLANQNLIHLYDGVNAIMITKKSADNTQKTSDNDSTPDKIYIKSSEMFYNSSSKDFYNNRFTKMYDPKTGNNTTGTGVKGNSETKIIELSQNVRSYYATS
;
A
#
# COMPACT_ATOMS: atom_id res chain seq x y z
N MET A 1 8.28 -65.02 52.48
CA MET A 1 7.47 -63.93 51.88
C MET A 1 7.84 -62.49 52.28
N LYS A 2 8.92 -62.23 53.02
CA LYS A 2 9.31 -60.87 53.43
C LYS A 2 10.32 -60.14 52.53
N PHE A 3 10.95 -60.85 51.57
CA PHE A 3 11.95 -60.27 50.69
C PHE A 3 11.38 -59.42 49.54
N PHE A 4 10.25 -59.79 49.01
CA PHE A 4 9.60 -59.06 47.90
C PHE A 4 9.03 -57.70 48.22
N ALA A 5 8.57 -57.50 49.49
CA ALA A 5 8.02 -56.21 49.91
C ALA A 5 9.10 -55.11 50.03
N LYS A 6 10.35 -55.45 50.31
CA LYS A 6 11.44 -54.50 50.44
C LYS A 6 11.95 -53.98 49.09
N TYR A 7 11.89 -54.80 48.05
CA TYR A 7 12.25 -54.39 46.66
C TYR A 7 11.17 -53.51 46.03
N SER A 8 9.89 -53.78 46.32
CA SER A 8 8.77 -52.95 45.85
C SER A 8 8.83 -51.53 46.40
N LEU A 9 9.18 -51.37 47.66
CA LEU A 9 9.29 -50.04 48.28
C LEU A 9 10.50 -49.26 47.74
N PHE A 10 11.63 -49.95 47.50
CA PHE A 10 12.82 -49.34 46.88
C PHE A 10 12.58 -48.95 45.42
N ALA A 11 11.89 -49.78 44.62
CA ALA A 11 11.51 -49.48 43.25
C ALA A 11 10.56 -48.28 43.13
N ASN A 12 9.60 -48.17 44.07
CA ASN A 12 8.68 -47.03 44.08
C ASN A 12 9.38 -45.71 44.47
N VAL A 13 10.30 -45.74 45.45
CA VAL A 13 11.10 -44.56 45.85
C VAL A 13 12.00 -44.13 44.68
N LEU A 14 12.63 -45.07 43.98
CA LEU A 14 13.50 -44.82 42.84
C LEU A 14 12.70 -44.16 41.69
N SER A 15 11.51 -44.68 41.41
CA SER A 15 10.66 -44.11 40.32
C SER A 15 10.20 -42.67 40.66
N ILE A 16 9.88 -42.38 41.90
CA ILE A 16 9.53 -41.00 42.32
C ILE A 16 10.73 -40.06 42.16
N ILE A 17 11.94 -40.48 42.51
CA ILE A 17 13.15 -39.69 42.33
C ILE A 17 13.39 -39.40 40.84
N VAL A 18 13.24 -40.40 39.96
CA VAL A 18 13.40 -40.20 38.51
C VAL A 18 12.35 -39.24 37.93
N ILE A 19 11.11 -39.28 38.40
CA ILE A 19 10.07 -38.34 38.00
C ILE A 19 10.38 -36.90 38.43
N ILE A 20 10.85 -36.74 39.67
CA ILE A 20 11.25 -35.40 40.19
C ILE A 20 12.43 -34.86 39.40
N PHE A 21 13.45 -35.67 39.13
CA PHE A 21 14.59 -35.22 38.31
C PHE A 21 14.20 -34.89 36.86
N SER A 22 13.30 -35.65 36.24
CA SER A 22 12.83 -35.36 34.91
C SER A 22 12.00 -34.06 34.88
N MET A 23 11.14 -33.81 35.87
CA MET A 23 10.43 -32.54 36.00
C MET A 23 11.36 -31.34 36.20
N LEU A 24 12.37 -31.47 37.05
CA LEU A 24 13.36 -30.43 37.24
C LEU A 24 14.20 -30.17 36.01
N TYR A 25 14.55 -31.23 35.24
CA TYR A 25 15.28 -31.10 33.99
C TYR A 25 14.43 -30.40 32.91
N ILE A 26 13.15 -30.77 32.79
CA ILE A 26 12.22 -30.13 31.87
C ILE A 26 12.00 -28.66 32.26
N SER A 27 11.81 -28.37 33.55
CA SER A 27 11.65 -26.99 34.05
C SER A 27 12.91 -26.16 33.82
N TYR A 28 14.09 -26.72 34.05
CA TYR A 28 15.36 -26.04 33.80
C TYR A 28 15.54 -25.73 32.30
N ASN A 29 15.29 -26.70 31.43
CA ASN A 29 15.36 -26.46 29.95
C ASN A 29 14.25 -25.52 29.44
N ALA A 30 13.08 -25.54 30.06
CA ALA A 30 12.01 -24.59 29.70
C ALA A 30 12.33 -23.16 30.14
N LEU A 31 13.04 -22.99 31.26
CA LEU A 31 13.52 -21.70 31.74
C LEU A 31 14.76 -21.19 30.97
N ASP A 32 15.65 -22.11 30.56
CA ASP A 32 16.89 -21.75 29.83
C ASP A 32 16.68 -21.70 28.31
N GLY A 33 15.59 -22.31 27.81
CA GLY A 33 15.16 -22.22 26.41
C GLY A 33 14.63 -20.85 26.00
N GLY A 34 14.41 -19.99 26.95
CA GLY A 34 14.04 -18.59 26.74
C GLY A 34 15.23 -17.64 26.81
N LYS A 35 16.32 -17.86 26.04
CA LYS A 35 17.15 -16.69 25.71
C LYS A 35 16.22 -15.71 25.02
N PRO A 36 15.94 -14.52 25.62
CA PRO A 36 15.17 -13.52 24.90
C PRO A 36 15.88 -13.35 23.57
N LEU A 37 15.17 -13.66 22.47
CA LEU A 37 15.61 -13.23 21.16
C LEU A 37 16.03 -11.79 21.37
N LYS A 38 17.33 -11.48 21.15
CA LYS A 38 17.87 -10.12 21.26
C LYS A 38 16.77 -9.22 20.76
N ASP A 39 16.27 -8.29 21.60
CA ASP A 39 15.24 -7.34 21.25
C ASP A 39 15.71 -6.57 20.01
N ILE A 40 15.46 -7.15 18.84
CA ILE A 40 15.42 -6.37 17.61
C ILE A 40 14.25 -5.45 17.86
N PRO A 41 14.46 -4.11 17.87
CA PRO A 41 13.38 -3.18 18.15
C PRO A 41 12.19 -3.60 17.31
N GLN A 42 11.06 -3.93 17.94
CA GLN A 42 9.87 -4.51 17.28
C GLN A 42 9.45 -3.72 16.04
N LYS A 43 9.78 -2.43 16.02
CA LYS A 43 9.53 -1.52 14.90
C LYS A 43 10.19 -1.95 13.58
N ASN A 44 11.31 -2.70 13.63
CA ASN A 44 12.07 -3.07 12.42
C ASN A 44 11.95 -4.55 12.03
N ARG A 45 11.09 -5.31 12.71
CA ARG A 45 10.88 -6.72 12.37
C ARG A 45 9.81 -6.87 11.31
N VAL A 46 10.19 -7.40 10.15
CA VAL A 46 9.24 -7.75 9.08
C VAL A 46 8.42 -8.95 9.53
N GLU A 47 7.11 -8.81 9.52
CA GLU A 47 6.13 -9.85 9.83
C GLU A 47 5.72 -10.62 8.59
N LEU A 48 5.51 -9.89 7.49
CA LEU A 48 5.09 -10.43 6.20
C LEU A 48 5.91 -9.82 5.08
N LYS A 49 6.35 -10.65 4.15
CA LYS A 49 6.95 -10.22 2.89
C LYS A 49 6.25 -10.93 1.75
N ALA A 50 5.79 -10.17 0.76
CA ALA A 50 5.18 -10.69 -0.45
C ALA A 50 5.87 -10.10 -1.68
N PHE A 51 5.94 -10.88 -2.75
CA PHE A 51 6.47 -10.47 -4.05
C PHE A 51 5.37 -10.55 -5.10
N ASP A 52 5.42 -9.67 -6.09
CA ASP A 52 4.45 -9.59 -7.19
C ASP A 52 3.01 -9.60 -6.67
N PHE A 53 2.80 -8.79 -5.60
CA PHE A 53 1.53 -8.72 -4.92
C PHE A 53 0.49 -8.03 -5.78
N ASN A 54 -0.62 -8.73 -6.04
CA ASN A 54 -1.78 -8.23 -6.76
C ASN A 54 -3.02 -8.25 -5.86
N TYR A 55 -3.75 -7.14 -5.84
CA TYR A 55 -5.01 -7.01 -5.13
C TYR A 55 -6.06 -6.35 -6.04
N ASN A 56 -7.21 -6.98 -6.17
CA ASN A 56 -8.35 -6.45 -6.93
C ASN A 56 -9.55 -6.29 -5.99
N LYS A 57 -10.17 -5.12 -6.03
CA LYS A 57 -11.40 -4.82 -5.32
C LYS A 57 -12.54 -4.69 -6.31
N TYR A 58 -13.63 -5.40 -6.05
CA TYR A 58 -14.84 -5.35 -6.85
C TYR A 58 -15.92 -4.57 -6.09
N ASP A 59 -16.81 -3.93 -6.82
CA ASP A 59 -18.00 -3.27 -6.27
C ASP A 59 -19.11 -4.28 -5.95
N SER A 60 -20.25 -3.78 -5.45
CA SER A 60 -21.41 -4.61 -5.11
C SER A 60 -22.07 -5.27 -6.33
N SER A 61 -21.80 -4.79 -7.53
CA SER A 61 -22.30 -5.33 -8.80
C SER A 61 -21.34 -6.36 -9.42
N GLY A 62 -20.17 -6.57 -8.80
CA GLY A 62 -19.14 -7.48 -9.31
C GLY A 62 -18.17 -6.86 -10.31
N ASN A 63 -18.24 -5.55 -10.56
CA ASN A 63 -17.36 -4.85 -11.48
C ASN A 63 -16.04 -4.48 -10.80
N LEU A 64 -14.93 -4.52 -11.52
CA LEU A 64 -13.62 -4.14 -11.00
C LEU A 64 -13.59 -2.64 -10.64
N ALA A 65 -13.51 -2.32 -9.37
CA ALA A 65 -13.46 -0.94 -8.88
C ALA A 65 -12.04 -0.42 -8.69
N MET A 66 -11.10 -1.30 -8.28
CA MET A 66 -9.72 -0.92 -8.04
C MET A 66 -8.79 -2.12 -8.26
N GLY A 67 -7.65 -1.89 -8.86
CA GLY A 67 -6.53 -2.83 -8.95
C GLY A 67 -5.29 -2.22 -8.31
N PHE A 68 -4.57 -3.00 -7.53
CA PHE A 68 -3.32 -2.61 -6.89
C PHE A 68 -2.25 -3.67 -7.16
N PHE A 69 -1.07 -3.21 -7.54
CA PHE A 69 0.11 -4.04 -7.74
C PHE A 69 1.28 -3.47 -6.95
N ALA A 70 2.09 -4.35 -6.34
CA ALA A 70 3.39 -4.02 -5.79
C ALA A 70 4.38 -5.14 -6.09
N LYS A 71 5.56 -4.81 -6.60
CA LYS A 71 6.61 -5.79 -6.87
C LYS A 71 7.10 -6.44 -5.58
N GLU A 72 7.21 -5.66 -4.52
CA GLU A 72 7.52 -6.14 -3.19
C GLU A 72 6.66 -5.39 -2.17
N LEU A 73 6.08 -6.12 -1.21
CA LEU A 73 5.33 -5.59 -0.09
C LEU A 73 5.93 -6.16 1.20
N GLN A 74 6.25 -5.29 2.15
CA GLN A 74 6.71 -5.65 3.49
C GLN A 74 5.77 -5.06 4.52
N ARG A 75 5.22 -5.89 5.42
CA ARG A 75 4.50 -5.46 6.61
C ARG A 75 5.37 -5.70 7.83
N TYR A 76 5.51 -4.68 8.64
CA TYR A 76 6.25 -4.73 9.89
C TYR A 76 5.33 -5.06 11.07
N LEU A 77 5.89 -5.49 12.21
CA LEU A 77 5.10 -5.83 13.41
C LEU A 77 4.26 -4.67 13.93
N ASN A 78 4.68 -3.43 13.72
CA ASN A 78 3.89 -2.24 14.02
C ASN A 78 2.79 -1.97 12.96
N GLN A 79 2.59 -2.88 12.02
CA GLN A 79 1.65 -2.84 10.90
C GLN A 79 1.93 -1.76 9.83
N ASP A 80 3.08 -1.09 9.88
CA ASP A 80 3.50 -0.23 8.76
C ASP A 80 3.74 -1.08 7.51
N LEU A 81 3.33 -0.56 6.36
CA LEU A 81 3.53 -1.18 5.05
C LEU A 81 4.58 -0.39 4.27
N TYR A 82 5.54 -1.10 3.69
CA TYR A 82 6.50 -0.57 2.73
C TYR A 82 6.38 -1.35 1.44
N MET A 83 6.37 -0.63 0.32
CA MET A 83 6.10 -1.23 -0.98
C MET A 83 7.05 -0.66 -2.03
N THR A 84 7.40 -1.47 -3.02
CA THR A 84 8.24 -1.04 -4.16
C THR A 84 7.53 -1.30 -5.48
N ASP A 85 7.84 -0.44 -6.47
CA ASP A 85 7.30 -0.49 -7.83
C ASP A 85 5.78 -0.68 -7.81
N ILE A 86 5.08 0.29 -7.22
CA ILE A 86 3.63 0.21 -7.04
C ILE A 86 2.87 0.79 -8.23
N THR A 87 1.73 0.20 -8.49
CA THR A 87 0.72 0.74 -9.40
C THR A 87 -0.66 0.55 -8.77
N GLU A 88 -1.39 1.65 -8.58
CA GLU A 88 -2.82 1.62 -8.24
C GLU A 88 -3.64 2.12 -9.42
N LYS A 89 -4.74 1.44 -9.71
CA LYS A 89 -5.70 1.78 -10.77
C LYS A 89 -7.09 1.84 -10.16
N SER A 90 -7.85 2.87 -10.50
CA SER A 90 -9.28 2.96 -10.20
C SER A 90 -10.07 2.98 -11.49
N TYR A 91 -11.27 2.42 -11.45
CA TYR A 91 -12.14 2.27 -12.60
C TYR A 91 -13.46 3.01 -12.37
N ASP A 92 -13.99 3.63 -13.40
CA ASP A 92 -15.30 4.27 -13.38
C ASP A 92 -16.40 3.21 -13.27
N LYS A 93 -17.28 3.34 -12.27
CA LYS A 93 -18.33 2.33 -11.98
C LYS A 93 -19.35 2.14 -13.10
N ALA A 94 -19.61 3.19 -13.87
CA ALA A 94 -20.63 3.14 -14.92
C ALA A 94 -20.10 2.59 -16.25
N THR A 95 -18.82 2.84 -16.55
CA THR A 95 -18.21 2.50 -17.85
C THR A 95 -17.17 1.38 -17.74
N GLU A 96 -16.78 0.98 -16.53
CA GLU A 96 -15.71 0.00 -16.23
C GLU A 96 -14.35 0.36 -16.87
N LYS A 97 -14.20 1.60 -17.31
CA LYS A 97 -12.96 2.09 -17.91
C LYS A 97 -12.04 2.67 -16.85
N LEU A 98 -10.73 2.63 -17.14
CA LEU A 98 -9.72 3.26 -16.29
C LEU A 98 -10.10 4.74 -16.08
N ASP A 99 -10.09 5.17 -14.83
CA ASP A 99 -10.47 6.51 -14.39
C ASP A 99 -9.30 7.27 -13.74
N TRP A 100 -8.48 6.55 -13.01
CA TRP A 100 -7.28 7.04 -12.37
C TRP A 100 -6.22 5.95 -12.31
N GLN A 101 -4.95 6.34 -12.48
CA GLN A 101 -3.81 5.47 -12.24
C GLN A 101 -2.71 6.27 -11.57
N VAL A 102 -2.06 5.69 -10.57
CA VAL A 102 -0.85 6.25 -9.98
C VAL A 102 0.22 5.17 -9.88
N GLN A 103 1.46 5.57 -10.12
CA GLN A 103 2.65 4.73 -10.05
C GLN A 103 3.72 5.45 -9.25
N ALA A 104 4.46 4.71 -8.44
CA ALA A 104 5.64 5.21 -7.75
C ALA A 104 6.65 4.08 -7.55
N LYS A 105 7.92 4.46 -7.41
CA LYS A 105 8.98 3.47 -7.14
C LYS A 105 8.86 2.94 -5.71
N HIS A 106 8.50 3.79 -4.76
CA HIS A 106 8.34 3.43 -3.36
C HIS A 106 7.03 3.98 -2.80
N ALA A 107 6.47 3.24 -1.84
CA ALA A 107 5.33 3.70 -1.06
C ALA A 107 5.45 3.26 0.39
N GLN A 108 4.92 4.07 1.30
CA GLN A 108 4.79 3.79 2.71
C GLN A 108 3.38 4.12 3.19
N GLN A 109 2.78 3.20 3.92
CA GLN A 109 1.54 3.44 4.64
C GLN A 109 1.79 3.14 6.12
N LEU A 110 1.56 4.13 6.97
CA LEU A 110 1.65 3.94 8.42
C LEU A 110 0.43 3.18 8.95
N ALA A 111 0.65 2.43 10.01
CA ALA A 111 -0.40 1.65 10.67
C ALA A 111 -1.64 2.51 10.97
N ASN A 112 -2.82 1.94 10.72
CA ASN A 112 -4.12 2.58 10.98
C ASN A 112 -4.35 3.93 10.26
N GLN A 113 -3.61 4.20 9.19
CA GLN A 113 -3.80 5.38 8.36
C GLN A 113 -4.24 5.01 6.96
N ASN A 114 -5.20 5.77 6.41
CA ASN A 114 -5.60 5.65 5.01
C ASN A 114 -4.70 6.49 4.08
N LEU A 115 -3.65 7.09 4.64
CA LEU A 115 -2.72 7.93 3.93
C LEU A 115 -1.50 7.12 3.48
N ILE A 116 -1.24 7.15 2.19
CA ILE A 116 -0.11 6.50 1.54
C ILE A 116 0.85 7.58 1.07
N HIS A 117 2.10 7.52 1.49
CA HIS A 117 3.19 8.34 0.99
C HIS A 117 3.86 7.62 -0.18
N LEU A 118 3.72 8.19 -1.37
CA LEU A 118 4.32 7.75 -2.62
C LEU A 118 5.57 8.59 -2.89
N TYR A 119 6.70 7.99 -3.25
CA TYR A 119 7.94 8.73 -3.46
C TYR A 119 8.89 8.05 -4.47
N ASP A 120 9.98 8.75 -4.81
CA ASP A 120 10.97 8.37 -5.83
C ASP A 120 10.38 8.26 -7.23
N GLY A 121 9.69 9.33 -7.64
CA GLY A 121 9.14 9.46 -8.98
C GLY A 121 7.70 8.99 -9.07
N VAL A 122 6.78 9.89 -8.77
CA VAL A 122 5.34 9.66 -8.86
C VAL A 122 4.83 10.09 -10.23
N ASN A 123 4.14 9.18 -10.90
CA ASN A 123 3.44 9.43 -12.15
C ASN A 123 1.97 9.07 -11.96
N ALA A 124 1.07 10.05 -12.14
CA ALA A 124 -0.35 9.79 -12.11
C ALA A 124 -1.01 10.16 -13.44
N ILE A 125 -2.08 9.46 -13.78
CA ILE A 125 -2.89 9.68 -14.95
C ILE A 125 -4.34 9.83 -14.47
N MET A 126 -4.93 10.98 -14.77
CA MET A 126 -6.34 11.25 -14.51
C MET A 126 -7.08 11.30 -15.84
N ILE A 127 -8.17 10.58 -15.94
CA ILE A 127 -9.02 10.57 -17.12
C ILE A 127 -10.22 11.48 -16.85
N THR A 128 -10.35 12.53 -17.67
CA THR A 128 -11.45 13.48 -17.59
C THR A 128 -12.50 13.14 -18.61
N LYS A 129 -13.77 13.14 -18.19
CA LYS A 129 -14.90 13.01 -19.13
C LYS A 129 -14.98 14.31 -19.93
N LYS A 130 -15.10 14.25 -21.26
CA LYS A 130 -15.48 15.43 -22.04
C LYS A 130 -16.78 15.98 -21.46
N SER A 131 -16.77 17.22 -20.97
CA SER A 131 -18.00 17.96 -20.75
C SER A 131 -18.77 17.97 -22.06
N ALA A 132 -19.95 17.40 -22.04
CA ALA A 132 -20.90 17.61 -23.13
C ALA A 132 -21.41 19.05 -23.04
N ASP A 133 -20.53 20.01 -23.36
CA ASP A 133 -20.94 21.40 -23.49
C ASP A 133 -21.68 21.56 -24.82
N ASN A 134 -22.97 21.89 -24.69
CA ASN A 134 -23.96 22.02 -25.73
C ASN A 134 -23.71 23.24 -26.62
N THR A 135 -22.60 23.33 -27.34
CA THR A 135 -22.48 24.31 -28.42
C THR A 135 -21.37 23.92 -29.40
N GLN A 136 -21.79 23.52 -30.55
CA GLN A 136 -21.09 23.17 -31.79
C GLN A 136 -20.86 21.68 -32.05
N LYS A 137 -21.80 21.15 -32.85
CA LYS A 137 -21.60 19.94 -33.69
C LYS A 137 -20.47 20.22 -34.69
N THR A 138 -19.25 19.87 -34.30
CA THR A 138 -18.20 19.50 -35.24
C THR A 138 -18.09 17.99 -35.22
N SER A 139 -18.29 17.40 -36.38
CA SER A 139 -18.29 15.95 -36.60
C SER A 139 -16.86 15.40 -36.54
N ASP A 140 -16.31 15.28 -35.35
CA ASP A 140 -15.11 14.48 -35.10
C ASP A 140 -15.47 13.36 -34.14
N ASN A 141 -15.55 12.15 -34.70
CA ASN A 141 -15.74 10.88 -34.00
C ASN A 141 -14.56 10.49 -33.09
N ASP A 142 -13.77 11.44 -32.57
CA ASP A 142 -12.69 11.17 -31.62
C ASP A 142 -13.25 11.17 -30.21
N SER A 143 -13.81 10.01 -29.83
CA SER A 143 -14.36 9.74 -28.51
C SER A 143 -13.28 9.40 -27.46
N THR A 144 -11.99 9.68 -27.75
CA THR A 144 -10.90 9.45 -26.79
C THR A 144 -11.04 10.42 -25.61
N PRO A 145 -11.15 9.91 -24.36
CA PRO A 145 -11.22 10.76 -23.18
C PRO A 145 -9.91 11.54 -23.02
N ASP A 146 -10.01 12.76 -22.54
CA ASP A 146 -8.85 13.59 -22.27
C ASP A 146 -8.08 13.01 -21.06
N LYS A 147 -6.75 13.00 -21.14
CA LYS A 147 -5.86 12.46 -20.12
C LYS A 147 -4.95 13.55 -19.60
N ILE A 148 -4.97 13.75 -18.30
CA ILE A 148 -4.02 14.63 -17.63
C ILE A 148 -2.97 13.77 -16.93
N TYR A 149 -1.72 14.00 -17.29
CA TYR A 149 -0.56 13.37 -16.65
C TYR A 149 -0.01 14.28 -15.57
N ILE A 150 0.23 13.72 -14.39
CA ILE A 150 0.79 14.44 -13.25
C ILE A 150 2.12 13.78 -12.88
N LYS A 151 3.20 14.55 -12.82
CA LYS A 151 4.53 14.07 -12.43
C LYS A 151 5.05 14.87 -11.27
N SER A 152 5.55 14.17 -10.25
CA SER A 152 6.20 14.76 -9.07
C SER A 152 7.23 13.81 -8.48
N SER A 153 8.08 14.30 -7.58
CA SER A 153 9.01 13.44 -6.83
C SER A 153 8.31 12.66 -5.73
N GLU A 154 7.25 13.22 -5.15
CA GLU A 154 6.46 12.59 -4.07
C GLU A 154 4.99 13.01 -4.14
N MET A 155 4.12 12.21 -3.51
CA MET A 155 2.69 12.50 -3.37
C MET A 155 2.15 11.77 -2.14
N PHE A 156 1.31 12.44 -1.38
CA PHE A 156 0.47 11.82 -0.35
C PHE A 156 -0.91 11.56 -0.94
N TYR A 157 -1.38 10.35 -0.81
CA TYR A 157 -2.66 9.90 -1.35
C TYR A 157 -3.50 9.25 -0.26
N ASN A 158 -4.72 9.73 -0.09
CA ASN A 158 -5.69 9.13 0.83
C ASN A 158 -6.62 8.19 0.06
N SER A 159 -6.48 6.88 0.29
CA SER A 159 -7.24 5.85 -0.43
C SER A 159 -8.75 5.87 -0.14
N SER A 160 -9.19 6.47 0.97
CA SER A 160 -10.61 6.57 1.35
C SER A 160 -11.29 7.81 0.76
N SER A 161 -10.70 9.01 0.98
CA SER A 161 -11.26 10.27 0.48
C SER A 161 -10.90 10.57 -0.98
N LYS A 162 -9.96 9.81 -1.56
CA LYS A 162 -9.42 10.01 -2.91
C LYS A 162 -8.64 11.31 -3.09
N ASP A 163 -8.32 11.99 -2.00
CA ASP A 163 -7.52 13.20 -2.02
C ASP A 163 -6.04 12.88 -2.20
N PHE A 164 -5.35 13.73 -2.93
CA PHE A 164 -3.89 13.70 -3.04
C PHE A 164 -3.30 15.09 -2.88
N TYR A 165 -2.09 15.16 -2.35
CA TYR A 165 -1.36 16.41 -2.20
C TYR A 165 0.15 16.21 -2.11
N ASN A 166 0.89 17.26 -2.39
CA ASN A 166 2.31 17.40 -2.05
C ASN A 166 2.71 18.88 -1.93
N ASN A 167 3.95 19.10 -1.47
CA ASN A 167 4.58 20.43 -1.41
C ASN A 167 5.80 20.54 -2.34
N ARG A 168 5.90 19.67 -3.35
CA ARG A 168 7.01 19.57 -4.28
C ARG A 168 6.66 20.16 -5.63
N PHE A 169 7.70 20.34 -6.45
CA PHE A 169 7.50 20.67 -7.85
C PHE A 169 6.66 19.60 -8.54
N THR A 170 5.63 20.05 -9.23
CA THR A 170 4.70 19.20 -9.95
C THR A 170 4.51 19.71 -11.36
N LYS A 171 4.55 18.81 -12.32
CA LYS A 171 4.24 19.06 -13.74
C LYS A 171 2.97 18.32 -14.11
N MET A 172 2.01 19.05 -14.66
CA MET A 172 0.82 18.50 -15.29
C MET A 172 0.91 18.74 -16.79
N TYR A 173 0.50 17.76 -17.60
CA TYR A 173 0.48 17.93 -19.05
C TYR A 173 -0.59 17.05 -19.70
N ASP A 174 -1.15 17.59 -20.79
CA ASP A 174 -2.05 16.90 -21.69
C ASP A 174 -1.29 16.57 -22.98
N PRO A 175 -1.03 15.29 -23.28
CA PRO A 175 -0.27 14.91 -24.47
C PRO A 175 -1.04 15.16 -25.78
N LYS A 176 -2.38 15.26 -25.73
CA LYS A 176 -3.23 15.50 -26.91
C LYS A 176 -3.11 16.94 -27.39
N THR A 177 -3.18 17.89 -26.47
CA THR A 177 -3.13 19.33 -26.79
C THR A 177 -1.74 19.91 -26.73
N GLY A 178 -0.76 19.21 -26.10
CA GLY A 178 0.56 19.72 -25.80
C GLY A 178 0.60 20.75 -24.65
N ASN A 179 -0.54 21.05 -24.06
CA ASN A 179 -0.64 21.97 -22.94
C ASN A 179 0.05 21.40 -21.72
N ASN A 180 0.78 22.26 -21.01
CA ASN A 180 1.39 21.86 -19.74
C ASN A 180 1.34 23.00 -18.73
N THR A 181 1.25 22.62 -17.45
CA THR A 181 1.26 23.52 -16.32
C THR A 181 2.23 22.97 -15.28
N THR A 182 3.06 23.83 -14.74
CA THR A 182 4.00 23.49 -13.66
C THR A 182 3.74 24.38 -12.45
N GLY A 183 4.06 23.87 -11.26
CA GLY A 183 3.94 24.63 -10.03
C GLY A 183 4.58 23.91 -8.86
N THR A 184 4.58 24.55 -7.70
CA THR A 184 5.03 23.96 -6.43
C THR A 184 3.81 23.74 -5.55
N GLY A 185 3.69 22.51 -5.02
CA GLY A 185 2.51 22.11 -4.26
C GLY A 185 1.31 21.79 -5.16
N VAL A 186 0.85 20.56 -5.12
CA VAL A 186 -0.38 20.13 -5.75
C VAL A 186 -1.35 19.64 -4.69
N LYS A 187 -2.63 19.93 -4.89
CA LYS A 187 -3.74 19.39 -4.12
C LYS A 187 -4.84 19.01 -5.10
N GLY A 188 -5.45 17.87 -4.90
CA GLY A 188 -6.53 17.44 -5.79
C GLY A 188 -7.27 16.23 -5.26
N ASN A 189 -8.29 15.83 -6.01
CA ASN A 189 -9.11 14.68 -5.71
C ASN A 189 -9.33 13.88 -7.00
N SER A 190 -8.98 12.59 -6.95
CA SER A 190 -9.02 11.71 -8.12
C SER A 190 -10.44 11.31 -8.54
N GLU A 191 -11.44 11.46 -7.67
CA GLU A 191 -12.86 11.18 -7.98
C GLU A 191 -13.55 12.42 -8.58
N THR A 192 -13.39 13.60 -7.93
CA THR A 192 -14.00 14.86 -8.43
C THR A 192 -13.26 15.47 -9.62
N LYS A 193 -12.05 15.00 -9.91
CA LYS A 193 -11.17 15.48 -11.00
C LYS A 193 -10.71 16.94 -10.85
N ILE A 194 -10.77 17.47 -9.64
CA ILE A 194 -10.29 18.82 -9.33
C ILE A 194 -8.81 18.73 -8.96
N ILE A 195 -8.00 19.62 -9.53
CA ILE A 195 -6.58 19.76 -9.24
C ILE A 195 -6.24 21.24 -9.10
N GLU A 196 -5.52 21.57 -8.05
CA GLU A 196 -5.03 22.91 -7.75
C GLU A 196 -3.51 22.88 -7.59
N LEU A 197 -2.81 23.85 -8.19
CA LEU A 197 -1.40 24.13 -7.94
C LEU A 197 -1.29 25.36 -7.04
N SER A 198 -0.47 25.26 -5.99
CA SER A 198 -0.49 26.26 -4.90
C SER A 198 0.40 27.46 -5.18
N GLN A 199 1.58 27.26 -5.76
CA GLN A 199 2.60 28.32 -5.90
C GLN A 199 3.39 28.20 -7.20
N ASN A 200 3.98 29.32 -7.64
CA ASN A 200 4.88 29.40 -8.80
C ASN A 200 4.28 28.76 -10.07
N VAL A 201 2.98 28.95 -10.27
CA VAL A 201 2.25 28.34 -11.37
C VAL A 201 2.64 29.01 -12.69
N ARG A 202 3.01 28.17 -13.66
CA ARG A 202 3.31 28.57 -15.03
C ARG A 202 2.61 27.63 -15.99
N SER A 203 1.83 28.18 -16.90
CA SER A 203 1.12 27.41 -17.93
C SER A 203 1.65 27.75 -19.30
N TYR A 204 1.80 26.74 -20.12
CA TYR A 204 2.12 26.83 -21.54
C TYR A 204 0.97 26.17 -22.31
N TYR A 205 0.46 26.92 -23.27
CA TYR A 205 -0.57 26.45 -24.19
C TYR A 205 0.04 26.31 -25.56
N ALA A 206 0.00 25.12 -26.13
CA ALA A 206 0.43 24.90 -27.49
C ALA A 206 -0.52 25.60 -28.45
N THR A 207 0.01 26.43 -29.33
CA THR A 207 -0.76 27.01 -30.43
C THR A 207 -0.88 25.97 -31.53
N SER A 208 -2.09 25.61 -31.91
CA SER A 208 -2.41 24.79 -33.09
C SER A 208 -2.06 25.51 -34.37
#